data_1db7f4923ac30bc7d684ff802ec1ee1b
#
_entry.id   1db7f4923ac30bc7d684ff802ec1ee1b
#
_cell.length_a   1.000
_cell.length_b   1.000
_cell.length_c   1.000
_cell.angle_alpha   90.00
_cell.angle_beta   90.00
_cell.angle_gamma   90.00
#
_symmetry.space_group_name_H-M   'P 1'
#
loop_
_entity.id
_entity.type
_entity.pdbx_description
1 polymer ?
#
loop_
_entity_poly.entity_id
_entity_poly.type
_entity_poly.pdbx_seq_one_letter_code
_entity_poly.pdbx_strand_id
1 'polypeptide(L)'
;KSKKISYSLTSIDLIVDYIFKKENGIYIDVGCNHPVYNNNTYLLNKKGWQGINIDIDKKSIELFNLFRKSDLNINLAVSSKKAVLEYINFHEKSPINMIKTFQNQNLYSAEKVKDIKSDTLDSIIENSPYKDKKIDFISIDVEGHELEVVKGFNLKKYKPSIIVIEYLDTSLKKIEIKNFDLTN
;
A
#
# COMPACT_ATOMS: atom_id res chain seq x y z
N LYS A 1 -16.69 1.76 -29.08
CA LYS A 1 -15.87 2.13 -27.89
C LYS A 1 -15.40 0.84 -27.24
N SER A 2 -14.10 0.58 -27.17
CA SER A 2 -13.58 -0.59 -26.46
C SER A 2 -13.87 -0.46 -24.96
N LYS A 3 -14.38 -1.52 -24.34
CA LYS A 3 -14.63 -1.58 -22.90
C LYS A 3 -13.29 -1.57 -22.20
N LYS A 4 -13.02 -0.57 -21.33
CA LYS A 4 -11.84 -0.58 -20.47
C LYS A 4 -11.99 -1.64 -19.38
N ILE A 5 -10.96 -2.41 -19.13
CA ILE A 5 -10.93 -3.45 -18.11
C ILE A 5 -10.22 -2.89 -16.88
N SER A 6 -10.87 -2.94 -15.71
CA SER A 6 -10.26 -2.67 -14.42
C SER A 6 -9.67 -3.95 -13.82
N TYR A 7 -8.55 -3.81 -13.14
CA TYR A 7 -7.92 -4.85 -12.32
C TYR A 7 -8.04 -4.56 -10.82
N SER A 8 -8.52 -3.37 -10.46
CA SER A 8 -8.84 -2.97 -9.09
C SER A 8 -10.26 -3.37 -8.71
N LEU A 9 -10.49 -3.67 -7.45
CA LEU A 9 -11.81 -4.01 -6.92
C LEU A 9 -12.81 -2.86 -7.09
N THR A 10 -12.35 -1.63 -6.91
CA THR A 10 -13.16 -0.39 -6.91
C THR A 10 -12.92 0.49 -8.13
N SER A 11 -12.25 -0.03 -9.17
CA SER A 11 -11.89 0.68 -10.41
C SER A 11 -10.98 1.91 -10.18
N ILE A 12 -10.23 1.95 -9.10
CA ILE A 12 -9.24 3.02 -8.80
C ILE A 12 -8.20 3.11 -9.91
N ASP A 13 -7.74 2.00 -10.45
CA ASP A 13 -6.79 1.93 -11.56
C ASP A 13 -7.26 2.69 -12.81
N LEU A 14 -8.56 2.59 -13.14
CA LEU A 14 -9.16 3.34 -14.26
C LEU A 14 -9.27 4.84 -13.97
N ILE A 15 -9.56 5.21 -12.72
CA ILE A 15 -9.66 6.62 -12.30
C ILE A 15 -8.27 7.26 -12.39
N VAL A 16 -7.25 6.60 -11.84
CA VAL A 16 -5.87 7.07 -11.87
C VAL A 16 -5.35 7.19 -13.31
N ASP A 17 -5.61 6.17 -14.14
CA ASP A 17 -5.29 6.19 -15.57
C ASP A 17 -5.96 7.35 -16.30
N TYR A 18 -7.23 7.63 -15.99
CA TYR A 18 -7.97 8.73 -16.59
C TYR A 18 -7.43 10.11 -16.19
N ILE A 19 -7.01 10.27 -14.93
CA ILE A 19 -6.47 11.54 -14.43
C ILE A 19 -5.10 11.84 -15.05
N PHE A 20 -4.20 10.87 -15.04
CA PHE A 20 -2.86 11.09 -15.56
C PHE A 20 -2.75 11.13 -17.07
N LYS A 21 -3.49 10.28 -17.78
CA LYS A 21 -3.48 10.15 -19.24
C LYS A 21 -2.07 10.06 -19.83
N LYS A 22 -1.15 9.40 -19.11
CA LYS A 22 0.25 9.24 -19.52
C LYS A 22 0.68 7.79 -19.46
N GLU A 23 1.65 7.46 -20.29
CA GLU A 23 2.46 6.25 -20.16
C GLU A 23 3.70 6.60 -19.34
N ASN A 24 4.16 5.64 -18.55
CA ASN A 24 5.27 5.77 -17.59
C ASN A 24 4.99 6.73 -16.42
N GLY A 25 5.29 6.29 -15.26
CA GLY A 25 5.17 7.02 -13.99
C GLY A 25 5.72 6.18 -12.85
N ILE A 26 5.73 6.75 -11.66
CA ILE A 26 6.19 6.04 -10.46
C ILE A 26 5.01 5.90 -9.49
N TYR A 27 4.76 4.67 -9.07
CA TYR A 27 3.78 4.38 -8.03
C TYR A 27 4.41 3.71 -6.81
N ILE A 28 3.69 3.77 -5.69
CA ILE A 28 3.96 2.98 -4.48
C ILE A 28 2.66 2.30 -4.09
N ASP A 29 2.72 0.99 -3.86
CA ASP A 29 1.59 0.13 -3.51
C ASP A 29 1.88 -0.51 -2.15
N VAL A 30 1.25 0.00 -1.09
CA VAL A 30 1.43 -0.44 0.29
C VAL A 30 0.24 -1.31 0.68
N GLY A 31 0.51 -2.60 0.99
CA GLY A 31 -0.51 -3.63 1.09
C GLY A 31 -0.92 -4.14 -0.29
N CYS A 32 0.08 -4.44 -1.13
CA CYS A 32 -0.13 -4.69 -2.56
C CYS A 32 -0.81 -6.04 -2.88
N ASN A 33 -0.90 -6.96 -1.95
CA ASN A 33 -1.56 -8.26 -1.97
C ASN A 33 -1.24 -9.15 -3.19
N HIS A 34 -1.82 -8.87 -4.37
CA HIS A 34 -1.68 -9.72 -5.56
C HIS A 34 -1.22 -8.90 -6.78
N PRO A 35 -0.25 -9.37 -7.60
CA PRO A 35 0.34 -8.56 -8.68
C PRO A 35 -0.61 -8.24 -9.84
N VAL A 36 -1.76 -8.93 -9.96
CA VAL A 36 -2.68 -8.82 -11.10
C VAL A 36 -4.13 -8.57 -10.67
N TYR A 37 -4.65 -9.34 -9.70
CA TYR A 37 -6.06 -9.31 -9.31
C TYR A 37 -6.27 -8.41 -8.10
N ASN A 38 -7.37 -7.66 -8.10
CA ASN A 38 -7.73 -6.70 -7.05
C ASN A 38 -6.57 -5.77 -6.71
N ASN A 39 -5.88 -5.28 -7.76
CA ASN A 39 -4.66 -4.50 -7.60
C ASN A 39 -4.79 -3.12 -8.26
N ASN A 40 -4.53 -2.08 -7.48
CA ASN A 40 -4.71 -0.68 -7.88
C ASN A 40 -3.65 -0.18 -8.86
N THR A 41 -2.52 -0.90 -9.01
CA THR A 41 -1.36 -0.46 -9.79
C THR A 41 -1.08 -1.31 -11.03
N TYR A 42 -1.75 -2.45 -11.21
CA TYR A 42 -1.45 -3.36 -12.33
C TYR A 42 -1.75 -2.76 -13.71
N LEU A 43 -2.86 -2.02 -13.86
CA LEU A 43 -3.15 -1.33 -15.12
C LEU A 43 -2.04 -0.33 -15.48
N LEU A 44 -1.53 0.39 -14.49
CA LEU A 44 -0.44 1.36 -14.65
C LEU A 44 0.84 0.65 -15.04
N ASN A 45 1.19 -0.46 -14.37
CA ASN A 45 2.34 -1.29 -14.72
C ASN A 45 2.27 -1.81 -16.15
N LYS A 46 1.11 -2.27 -16.63
CA LYS A 46 0.89 -2.63 -18.04
C LYS A 46 1.13 -1.49 -19.02
N LYS A 47 1.05 -0.25 -18.57
CA LYS A 47 1.33 0.97 -19.35
C LYS A 47 2.78 1.47 -19.19
N GLY A 48 3.66 0.66 -18.61
CA GLY A 48 5.09 0.99 -18.47
C GLY A 48 5.44 1.74 -17.18
N TRP A 49 4.49 1.97 -16.28
CA TRP A 49 4.80 2.50 -14.96
C TRP A 49 5.60 1.49 -14.15
N GLN A 50 6.46 1.99 -13.28
CA GLN A 50 7.26 1.19 -12.35
C GLN A 50 7.05 1.70 -10.93
N GLY A 51 7.41 0.91 -9.93
CA GLY A 51 7.24 1.38 -8.57
C GLY A 51 7.76 0.44 -7.50
N ILE A 52 7.24 0.67 -6.29
CA ILE A 52 7.53 -0.09 -5.09
C ILE A 52 6.25 -0.80 -4.68
N ASN A 53 6.30 -2.12 -4.57
CA ASN A 53 5.22 -2.94 -4.03
C ASN A 53 5.65 -3.49 -2.67
N ILE A 54 4.84 -3.28 -1.64
CA ILE A 54 5.17 -3.62 -0.26
C ILE A 54 4.03 -4.42 0.35
N ASP A 55 4.36 -5.56 0.96
CA ASP A 55 3.37 -6.39 1.66
C ASP A 55 4.01 -7.15 2.82
N ILE A 56 3.22 -7.41 3.86
CA ILE A 56 3.63 -8.24 5.01
C ILE A 56 3.61 -9.73 4.66
N ASP A 57 2.84 -10.14 3.66
CA ASP A 57 2.79 -11.53 3.21
C ASP A 57 3.93 -11.84 2.23
N LYS A 58 4.86 -12.68 2.68
CA LYS A 58 6.00 -13.12 1.88
C LYS A 58 5.59 -13.78 0.57
N LYS A 59 4.50 -14.55 0.56
CA LYS A 59 4.03 -15.26 -0.64
C LYS A 59 3.46 -14.30 -1.69
N SER A 60 2.82 -13.23 -1.25
CA SER A 60 2.40 -12.14 -2.14
C SER A 60 3.62 -11.53 -2.83
N ILE A 61 4.67 -11.18 -2.09
CA ILE A 61 5.90 -10.61 -2.66
C ILE A 61 6.65 -11.59 -3.58
N GLU A 62 6.66 -12.88 -3.28
CA GLU A 62 7.20 -13.90 -4.19
C GLU A 62 6.46 -13.89 -5.54
N LEU A 63 5.13 -13.68 -5.57
CA LEU A 63 4.36 -13.52 -6.80
C LEU A 63 4.72 -12.21 -7.54
N PHE A 64 4.86 -11.11 -6.81
CA PHE A 64 5.31 -9.84 -7.43
C PHE A 64 6.68 -10.00 -8.09
N ASN A 65 7.61 -10.71 -7.48
CA ASN A 65 8.93 -10.99 -8.08
C ASN A 65 8.86 -11.81 -9.38
N LEU A 66 7.81 -12.60 -9.55
CA LEU A 66 7.58 -13.35 -10.81
C LEU A 66 6.91 -12.49 -11.89
N PHE A 67 5.91 -11.68 -11.53
CA PHE A 67 5.05 -10.98 -12.48
C PHE A 67 5.42 -9.50 -12.68
N ARG A 68 6.07 -8.86 -11.71
CA ARG A 68 6.44 -7.45 -11.69
C ARG A 68 7.95 -7.28 -11.48
N LYS A 69 8.75 -7.91 -12.32
CA LYS A 69 10.22 -8.00 -12.18
C LYS A 69 10.94 -6.66 -12.29
N SER A 70 10.34 -5.67 -12.94
CA SER A 70 10.89 -4.32 -13.07
C SER A 70 10.63 -3.43 -11.87
N ASP A 71 9.79 -3.87 -10.95
CA ASP A 71 9.45 -3.14 -9.74
C ASP A 71 10.34 -3.56 -8.57
N LEU A 72 10.43 -2.71 -7.57
CA LEU A 72 11.01 -3.05 -6.28
C LEU A 72 9.92 -3.69 -5.40
N ASN A 73 10.08 -4.97 -5.09
CA ASN A 73 9.09 -5.72 -4.31
C ASN A 73 9.67 -6.07 -2.94
N ILE A 74 9.00 -5.65 -1.86
CA ILE A 74 9.54 -5.69 -0.50
C ILE A 74 8.59 -6.40 0.46
N ASN A 75 9.07 -7.46 1.13
CA ASN A 75 8.34 -8.07 2.24
C ASN A 75 8.67 -7.35 3.55
N LEU A 76 7.80 -6.41 3.94
CA LEU A 76 7.98 -5.51 5.06
C LEU A 76 6.63 -4.93 5.49
N ALA A 77 6.50 -4.52 6.74
CA ALA A 77 5.43 -3.64 7.18
C ALA A 77 5.85 -2.18 7.00
N VAL A 78 4.95 -1.34 6.49
CA VAL A 78 5.17 0.12 6.52
C VAL A 78 4.52 0.68 7.78
N SER A 79 5.27 1.50 8.53
CA SER A 79 4.79 2.04 9.80
C SER A 79 5.43 3.40 10.10
N SER A 80 5.10 3.99 11.24
CA SER A 80 5.67 5.27 11.70
C SER A 80 7.14 5.19 12.14
N LYS A 81 7.70 3.98 12.32
CA LYS A 81 9.08 3.76 12.75
C LYS A 81 9.61 2.40 12.34
N LYS A 82 10.93 2.28 12.33
CA LYS A 82 11.63 1.01 12.16
C LYS A 82 11.54 0.19 13.44
N ALA A 83 10.97 -1.02 13.34
CA ALA A 83 10.73 -1.92 14.46
C ALA A 83 10.54 -3.36 13.98
N VAL A 84 10.27 -4.26 14.91
CA VAL A 84 9.63 -5.56 14.67
C VAL A 84 8.21 -5.45 15.20
N LEU A 85 7.24 -5.76 14.36
CA LEU A 85 5.82 -5.73 14.69
C LEU A 85 5.25 -7.14 14.65
N GLU A 86 4.22 -7.39 15.44
CA GLU A 86 3.42 -8.60 15.33
C GLU A 86 2.31 -8.38 14.30
N TYR A 87 2.04 -9.38 13.45
CA TYR A 87 0.90 -9.37 12.55
C TYR A 87 0.08 -10.65 12.66
N ILE A 88 -1.19 -10.55 12.36
CA ILE A 88 -2.13 -11.66 12.35
C ILE A 88 -2.13 -12.24 10.94
N ASN A 89 -1.69 -13.49 10.84
CA ASN A 89 -1.65 -14.24 9.58
C ASN A 89 -2.82 -15.21 9.52
N PHE A 90 -3.88 -14.87 8.80
CA PHE A 90 -5.02 -15.76 8.62
C PHE A 90 -4.66 -16.98 7.78
N HIS A 91 -3.99 -16.75 6.67
CA HIS A 91 -3.37 -17.73 5.80
C HIS A 91 -2.44 -17.03 4.81
N GLU A 92 -1.60 -17.79 4.11
CA GLU A 92 -0.76 -17.25 3.03
C GLU A 92 -1.62 -16.60 1.93
N LYS A 93 -1.21 -15.43 1.45
CA LYS A 93 -1.93 -14.62 0.44
C LYS A 93 -3.32 -14.16 0.88
N SER A 94 -3.59 -14.11 2.18
CA SER A 94 -4.83 -13.54 2.68
C SER A 94 -4.83 -12.02 2.49
N PRO A 95 -5.85 -11.45 1.84
CA PRO A 95 -5.94 -9.99 1.71
C PRO A 95 -6.17 -9.28 3.04
N ILE A 96 -6.65 -9.99 4.07
CA ILE A 96 -6.95 -9.45 5.39
C ILE A 96 -5.87 -9.77 6.44
N ASN A 97 -4.64 -10.13 6.03
CA ASN A 97 -3.51 -10.19 6.95
C ASN A 97 -3.20 -8.78 7.46
N MET A 98 -3.17 -8.57 8.77
CA MET A 98 -3.11 -7.24 9.36
C MET A 98 -2.12 -7.13 10.52
N ILE A 99 -1.59 -5.95 10.77
CA ILE A 99 -0.76 -5.68 11.93
C ILE A 99 -1.59 -5.84 13.21
N LYS A 100 -1.03 -6.56 14.20
CA LYS A 100 -1.66 -6.72 15.51
C LYS A 100 -1.60 -5.40 16.27
N THR A 101 -2.77 -4.92 16.67
CA THR A 101 -2.95 -3.68 17.42
C THR A 101 -3.64 -3.95 18.75
N PHE A 102 -3.67 -2.96 19.64
CA PHE A 102 -4.44 -3.06 20.89
C PHE A 102 -5.93 -3.32 20.64
N GLN A 103 -6.48 -2.81 19.54
CA GLN A 103 -7.90 -2.95 19.21
C GLN A 103 -8.25 -4.35 18.71
N ASN A 104 -7.33 -5.04 18.02
CA ASN A 104 -7.58 -6.36 17.41
C ASN A 104 -6.89 -7.54 18.15
N GLN A 105 -6.09 -7.27 19.19
CA GLN A 105 -5.24 -8.29 19.85
C GLN A 105 -6.01 -9.49 20.44
N ASN A 106 -7.26 -9.30 20.83
CA ASN A 106 -8.09 -10.34 21.44
C ASN A 106 -9.03 -11.04 20.44
N LEU A 107 -9.00 -10.66 19.17
CA LEU A 107 -9.91 -11.21 18.16
C LEU A 107 -9.44 -12.55 17.60
N TYR A 108 -8.17 -12.91 17.79
CA TYR A 108 -7.56 -14.05 17.10
C TYR A 108 -6.65 -14.86 18.02
N SER A 109 -6.51 -16.16 17.73
CA SER A 109 -5.64 -17.07 18.49
C SER A 109 -4.16 -16.75 18.31
N ALA A 110 -3.34 -17.02 19.30
CA ALA A 110 -1.90 -16.76 19.31
C ALA A 110 -1.15 -17.50 18.16
N GLU A 111 -1.67 -18.63 17.69
CA GLU A 111 -1.08 -19.42 16.59
C GLU A 111 -1.03 -18.69 15.25
N LYS A 112 -1.85 -17.64 15.09
CA LYS A 112 -1.88 -16.82 13.87
C LYS A 112 -0.98 -15.59 13.94
N VAL A 113 -0.29 -15.38 15.06
CA VAL A 113 0.59 -14.22 15.24
C VAL A 113 2.00 -14.54 14.75
N LYS A 114 2.55 -13.69 13.92
CA LYS A 114 3.92 -13.78 13.40
C LYS A 114 4.60 -12.42 13.49
N ASP A 115 5.92 -12.43 13.46
CA ASP A 115 6.74 -11.22 13.45
C ASP A 115 7.03 -10.74 12.02
N ILE A 116 7.04 -9.42 11.84
CA ILE A 116 7.46 -8.75 10.60
C ILE A 116 8.30 -7.52 10.93
N LYS A 117 9.37 -7.30 10.19
CA LYS A 117 10.13 -6.04 10.27
C LYS A 117 9.29 -4.90 9.70
N SER A 118 9.41 -3.72 10.30
CA SER A 118 8.80 -2.49 9.76
C SER A 118 9.85 -1.42 9.48
N ASP A 119 9.52 -0.54 8.56
CA ASP A 119 10.27 0.71 8.30
C ASP A 119 9.27 1.82 7.91
N THR A 120 9.75 3.05 7.88
CA THR A 120 8.96 4.19 7.41
C THR A 120 8.93 4.23 5.90
N LEU A 121 7.86 4.78 5.33
CA LEU A 121 7.77 4.96 3.89
C LEU A 121 8.89 5.87 3.37
N ASP A 122 9.26 6.89 4.14
CA ASP A 122 10.40 7.76 3.85
C ASP A 122 11.70 6.97 3.70
N SER A 123 12.02 6.12 4.68
CA SER A 123 13.23 5.30 4.64
C SER A 123 13.24 4.35 3.44
N ILE A 124 12.10 3.75 3.12
CA ILE A 124 11.96 2.84 1.98
C ILE A 124 12.23 3.59 0.67
N ILE A 125 11.67 4.78 0.49
CA ILE A 125 11.87 5.59 -0.71
C ILE A 125 13.33 6.02 -0.83
N GLU A 126 13.96 6.51 0.25
CA GLU A 126 15.35 6.93 0.27
C GLU A 126 16.34 5.82 -0.11
N ASN A 127 16.03 4.59 0.24
CA ASN A 127 16.85 3.41 -0.07
C ASN A 127 16.43 2.71 -1.38
N SER A 128 15.53 3.32 -2.17
CA SER A 128 15.02 2.76 -3.42
C SER A 128 15.69 3.39 -4.66
N PRO A 129 15.55 2.77 -5.84
CA PRO A 129 15.94 3.39 -7.12
C PRO A 129 15.12 4.64 -7.48
N TYR A 130 14.09 4.95 -6.70
CA TYR A 130 13.13 6.03 -6.96
C TYR A 130 13.32 7.25 -6.05
N LYS A 131 14.37 7.28 -5.21
CA LYS A 131 14.62 8.35 -4.20
C LYS A 131 14.55 9.77 -4.77
N ASP A 132 15.09 9.96 -5.98
CA ASP A 132 15.16 11.27 -6.64
C ASP A 132 14.08 11.43 -7.73
N LYS A 133 13.10 10.53 -7.79
CA LYS A 133 12.03 10.58 -8.79
C LYS A 133 10.76 11.14 -8.19
N LYS A 134 9.98 11.82 -9.02
CA LYS A 134 8.63 12.22 -8.64
C LYS A 134 7.76 11.00 -8.49
N ILE A 135 7.13 10.86 -7.33
CA ILE A 135 6.09 9.85 -7.08
C ILE A 135 4.78 10.40 -7.62
N ASP A 136 4.16 9.68 -8.52
CA ASP A 136 2.89 10.09 -9.13
C ASP A 136 1.68 9.58 -8.34
N PHE A 137 1.71 8.33 -7.92
CA PHE A 137 0.59 7.66 -7.28
C PHE A 137 1.03 6.82 -6.08
N ILE A 138 0.27 6.89 -4.98
CA ILE A 138 0.43 6.01 -3.83
C ILE A 138 -0.92 5.37 -3.52
N SER A 139 -0.93 4.04 -3.38
CA SER A 139 -2.04 3.25 -2.84
C SER A 139 -1.66 2.73 -1.46
N ILE A 140 -2.52 2.91 -0.46
CA ILE A 140 -2.33 2.42 0.91
C ILE A 140 -3.58 1.64 1.32
N ASP A 141 -3.40 0.34 1.55
CA ASP A 141 -4.46 -0.59 1.91
C ASP A 141 -3.84 -1.68 2.81
N VAL A 142 -3.82 -1.42 4.12
CA VAL A 142 -3.07 -2.21 5.12
C VAL A 142 -3.93 -2.68 6.29
N GLU A 143 -5.24 -2.78 6.07
CA GLU A 143 -6.19 -3.41 6.98
C GLU A 143 -6.15 -2.81 8.40
N GLY A 144 -6.22 -1.47 8.49
CA GLY A 144 -6.34 -0.72 9.74
C GLY A 144 -5.02 -0.17 10.31
N HIS A 145 -3.92 -0.20 9.54
CA HIS A 145 -2.63 0.38 9.94
C HIS A 145 -2.26 1.65 9.15
N GLU A 146 -3.20 2.19 8.37
CA GLU A 146 -3.00 3.31 7.43
C GLU A 146 -2.47 4.57 8.12
N LEU A 147 -2.97 4.88 9.31
CA LEU A 147 -2.52 6.04 10.08
C LEU A 147 -1.02 5.97 10.41
N GLU A 148 -0.52 4.80 10.77
CA GLU A 148 0.90 4.62 11.09
C GLU A 148 1.77 4.70 9.81
N VAL A 149 1.25 4.23 8.66
CA VAL A 149 1.91 4.44 7.36
C VAL A 149 2.05 5.92 7.06
N VAL A 150 0.96 6.69 7.20
CA VAL A 150 0.96 8.15 6.93
C VAL A 150 1.88 8.91 7.88
N LYS A 151 1.95 8.54 9.17
CA LYS A 151 2.91 9.13 10.12
C LYS A 151 4.37 8.90 9.74
N GLY A 152 4.67 7.78 9.06
CA GLY A 152 6.00 7.45 8.56
C GLY A 152 6.32 8.04 7.18
N PHE A 153 5.51 9.00 6.69
CA PHE A 153 5.63 9.55 5.35
C PHE A 153 5.63 11.09 5.33
N ASN A 154 6.68 11.69 4.80
CA ASN A 154 6.78 13.14 4.68
C ASN A 154 6.13 13.64 3.39
N LEU A 155 4.83 13.91 3.45
CA LEU A 155 4.04 14.44 2.35
C LEU A 155 4.60 15.73 1.75
N LYS A 156 5.18 16.62 2.59
CA LYS A 156 5.75 17.90 2.12
C LYS A 156 7.03 17.71 1.31
N LYS A 157 7.79 16.66 1.58
CA LYS A 157 9.01 16.33 0.85
C LYS A 157 8.71 15.69 -0.50
N TYR A 158 7.90 14.65 -0.52
CA TYR A 158 7.69 13.83 -1.72
C TYR A 158 6.58 14.34 -2.63
N LYS A 159 5.58 15.03 -2.09
CA LYS A 159 4.46 15.66 -2.83
C LYS A 159 3.88 14.76 -3.93
N PRO A 160 3.42 13.54 -3.61
CA PRO A 160 2.81 12.66 -4.61
C PRO A 160 1.62 13.35 -5.25
N SER A 161 1.35 13.05 -6.53
CA SER A 161 0.25 13.70 -7.23
C SER A 161 -1.12 13.19 -6.80
N ILE A 162 -1.21 11.89 -6.46
CA ILE A 162 -2.44 11.25 -5.96
C ILE A 162 -2.05 10.27 -4.85
N ILE A 163 -2.82 10.27 -3.77
CA ILE A 163 -2.80 9.23 -2.74
C ILE A 163 -4.21 8.68 -2.61
N VAL A 164 -4.33 7.38 -2.63
CA VAL A 164 -5.55 6.65 -2.28
C VAL A 164 -5.26 5.87 -1.00
N ILE A 165 -6.11 6.03 -0.01
CA ILE A 165 -6.01 5.35 1.28
C ILE A 165 -7.31 4.61 1.50
N GLU A 166 -7.25 3.30 1.78
CA GLU A 166 -8.42 2.58 2.25
C GLU A 166 -8.79 3.08 3.64
N TYR A 167 -10.07 3.30 3.87
CA TYR A 167 -10.61 3.65 5.17
C TYR A 167 -11.67 2.63 5.57
N LEU A 168 -11.31 1.77 6.51
CA LEU A 168 -12.25 0.84 7.13
C LEU A 168 -12.93 1.53 8.32
N ASP A 169 -14.21 1.87 8.17
CA ASP A 169 -15.03 2.29 9.30
C ASP A 169 -15.43 1.06 10.15
N THR A 170 -14.46 0.55 10.89
CA THR A 170 -14.67 -0.59 11.79
C THR A 170 -15.31 -0.21 13.11
N SER A 171 -15.49 1.08 13.36
CA SER A 171 -16.15 1.59 14.56
C SER A 171 -17.49 2.20 14.21
N LEU A 172 -18.57 1.68 14.77
CA LEU A 172 -19.87 2.35 14.86
C LEU A 172 -19.81 3.67 15.67
N LYS A 173 -18.63 4.11 16.09
CA LYS A 173 -18.36 5.42 16.65
C LYS A 173 -17.66 6.24 15.58
N LYS A 174 -18.35 7.24 15.03
CA LYS A 174 -17.80 8.30 14.18
C LYS A 174 -16.50 8.81 14.81
N ILE A 175 -15.36 8.47 14.21
CA ILE A 175 -14.13 9.25 14.40
C ILE A 175 -14.33 10.47 13.51
N GLU A 176 -14.63 11.62 14.11
CA GLU A 176 -14.55 12.88 13.39
C GLU A 176 -13.10 13.10 12.99
N ILE A 177 -12.80 12.87 11.74
CA ILE A 177 -11.56 13.36 11.12
C ILE A 177 -11.76 14.86 11.00
N LYS A 178 -11.19 15.60 11.95
CA LYS A 178 -11.05 17.05 11.82
C LYS A 178 -10.26 17.30 10.54
N ASN A 179 -10.85 18.03 9.61
CA ASN A 179 -10.32 18.39 8.30
C ASN A 179 -8.81 18.66 8.37
N PHE A 180 -8.03 17.92 7.60
CA PHE A 180 -6.67 18.32 7.25
C PHE A 180 -6.84 19.57 6.37
N ASP A 181 -6.59 20.73 6.96
CA ASP A 181 -6.58 21.97 6.21
C ASP A 181 -5.32 21.99 5.32
N LEU A 182 -5.52 21.76 4.02
CA LEU A 182 -4.47 21.80 3.01
C LEU A 182 -4.11 23.23 2.56
N THR A 183 -4.64 24.25 3.27
CA THR A 183 -4.48 25.67 2.87
C THR A 183 -3.41 26.45 3.64
N ASN A 184 -2.42 25.77 4.28
CA ASN A 184 -1.25 26.46 4.83
C ASN A 184 0.06 25.85 4.37
#